data_39aa486981d55068cd54529383d62928
#
_entry.id   39aa486981d55068cd54529383d62928
#
_cell.length_a   1.000
_cell.length_b   1.000
_cell.length_c   1.000
_cell.angle_alpha   90.00
_cell.angle_beta   90.00
_cell.angle_gamma   90.00
#
_symmetry.space_group_name_H-M   'P 1'
#
loop_
_entity.id
_entity.type
_entity.pdbx_description
1 polymer ?
#
loop_
_entity_poly.entity_id
_entity_poly.type
_entity_poly.pdbx_seq_one_letter_code
_entity_poly.pdbx_strand_id
1 'polypeptide(L)'
;MAKKYSTSQVKMSKFYLLFALLGVVFLGCEQPKTTANIQAPGTSSSHTISQAEQEQLEALDSSCIAGNVDACMQVAGTLYNKGYYTEAVAAYDALCSKLQHLKACLILADMFDDGLGVVKSSTTAKEIWQKACYNGDKDSCKKMK
;
A
#
# COMPACT_ATOMS: atom_id res chain seq x y z
N MET A 1 3.34 -43.48 -1.64
CA MET A 1 3.17 -42.22 -2.37
C MET A 1 4.45 -41.43 -2.25
N ALA A 2 5.30 -41.39 -3.28
CA ALA A 2 6.63 -40.78 -3.27
C ALA A 2 6.52 -39.30 -3.63
N LYS A 3 6.93 -38.40 -2.70
CA LYS A 3 7.04 -36.96 -2.94
C LYS A 3 8.20 -36.69 -3.88
N LYS A 4 7.91 -36.20 -5.09
CA LYS A 4 8.91 -35.70 -6.03
C LYS A 4 9.55 -34.44 -5.44
N TYR A 5 10.77 -34.54 -4.99
CA TYR A 5 11.60 -33.37 -4.66
C TYR A 5 12.08 -32.73 -5.96
N SER A 6 11.78 -31.45 -6.11
CA SER A 6 12.13 -30.63 -7.27
C SER A 6 13.67 -30.49 -7.38
N THR A 7 14.19 -30.80 -8.55
CA THR A 7 15.62 -30.79 -8.93
C THR A 7 16.27 -29.40 -8.97
N SER A 8 15.56 -28.36 -8.53
CA SER A 8 16.05 -26.97 -8.55
C SER A 8 17.03 -26.61 -7.42
N GLN A 9 17.02 -27.38 -6.32
CA GLN A 9 17.89 -27.11 -5.16
C GLN A 9 19.34 -27.59 -5.33
N VAL A 10 19.56 -28.51 -6.26
CA VAL A 10 20.90 -29.15 -6.40
C VAL A 10 21.91 -28.31 -7.21
N LYS A 11 21.40 -27.35 -8.01
CA LYS A 11 22.30 -26.49 -8.83
C LYS A 11 22.96 -25.33 -8.06
N MET A 12 22.36 -24.86 -6.95
CA MET A 12 22.94 -23.76 -6.17
C MET A 12 24.14 -24.21 -5.29
N SER A 13 24.14 -25.45 -4.83
CA SER A 13 25.23 -25.97 -3.98
C SER A 13 26.57 -26.11 -4.71
N LYS A 14 26.55 -26.40 -6.02
CA LYS A 14 27.80 -26.54 -6.81
C LYS A 14 28.46 -25.19 -7.12
N PHE A 15 27.70 -24.11 -7.18
CA PHE A 15 28.25 -22.77 -7.39
C PHE A 15 29.02 -22.25 -6.17
N TYR A 16 28.55 -22.55 -4.96
CA TYR A 16 29.22 -22.12 -3.72
C TYR A 16 30.58 -22.82 -3.49
N LEU A 17 30.72 -24.10 -3.88
CA LEU A 17 31.95 -24.82 -3.74
C LEU A 17 33.06 -24.36 -4.72
N LEU A 18 32.69 -23.85 -5.89
CA LEU A 18 33.65 -23.32 -6.87
C LEU A 18 34.20 -21.95 -6.46
N PHE A 19 33.43 -21.14 -5.74
CA PHE A 19 33.87 -19.84 -5.23
C PHE A 19 34.79 -19.96 -4.01
N ALA A 20 34.64 -21.02 -3.21
CA ALA A 20 35.51 -21.26 -2.05
C ALA A 20 36.95 -21.64 -2.42
N LEU A 21 37.18 -22.13 -3.65
CA LEU A 21 38.52 -22.55 -4.12
C LEU A 21 39.30 -21.40 -4.78
N LEU A 22 38.66 -20.27 -5.10
CA LEU A 22 39.29 -19.12 -5.76
C LEU A 22 39.79 -18.04 -4.79
N GLY A 23 39.67 -18.25 -3.46
CA GLY A 23 40.24 -17.34 -2.45
C GLY A 23 39.76 -15.87 -2.55
N VAL A 24 38.62 -15.62 -3.19
CA VAL A 24 38.05 -14.29 -3.23
C VAL A 24 37.34 -14.04 -1.90
N VAL A 25 38.09 -13.44 -0.98
CA VAL A 25 37.53 -12.85 0.23
C VAL A 25 36.65 -11.68 -0.23
N PHE A 26 35.33 -11.90 -0.34
CA PHE A 26 34.40 -10.80 -0.34
C PHE A 26 34.44 -10.18 1.08
N LEU A 27 35.28 -9.17 1.24
CA LEU A 27 35.17 -8.21 2.32
C LEU A 27 33.72 -7.71 2.29
N GLY A 28 33.00 -8.03 3.37
CA GLY A 28 31.60 -7.71 3.51
C GLY A 28 31.34 -6.24 3.15
N CYS A 29 30.45 -6.02 2.22
CA CYS A 29 29.73 -4.76 2.16
C CYS A 29 28.92 -4.67 3.46
N GLU A 30 29.52 -4.09 4.49
CA GLU A 30 28.76 -3.46 5.56
C GLU A 30 27.86 -2.43 4.88
N GLN A 31 26.57 -2.73 4.84
CA GLN A 31 25.59 -1.73 4.49
C GLN A 31 25.75 -0.58 5.49
N PRO A 32 26.07 0.63 5.03
CA PRO A 32 26.00 1.77 5.91
C PRO A 32 24.56 1.87 6.39
N LYS A 33 24.34 1.81 7.69
CA LYS A 33 23.10 2.27 8.33
C LYS A 33 23.03 3.78 8.10
N THR A 34 22.70 4.16 6.90
CA THR A 34 22.34 5.52 6.59
C THR A 34 20.92 5.69 7.11
N THR A 35 20.79 6.15 8.31
CA THR A 35 19.63 6.91 8.75
C THR A 35 19.56 8.14 7.84
N ALA A 36 19.05 7.94 6.64
CA ALA A 36 18.63 9.02 5.79
C ALA A 36 17.36 9.59 6.43
N ASN A 37 17.56 10.57 7.29
CA ASN A 37 16.55 11.50 7.70
C ASN A 37 16.13 12.31 6.47
N ILE A 38 15.22 11.73 5.66
CA ILE A 38 14.54 12.46 4.58
C ILE A 38 13.45 13.27 5.26
N GLN A 39 13.83 14.43 5.73
CA GLN A 39 12.91 15.47 6.13
C GLN A 39 12.26 16.04 4.87
N ALA A 40 11.10 15.48 4.49
CA ALA A 40 10.21 16.16 3.57
C ALA A 40 9.63 17.38 4.29
N PRO A 41 9.65 18.57 3.68
CA PRO A 41 9.02 19.76 4.27
C PRO A 41 7.51 19.66 4.05
N GLY A 42 6.78 19.26 5.07
CA GLY A 42 5.32 19.18 5.03
C GLY A 42 4.77 18.76 6.38
N THR A 43 4.50 19.76 7.23
CA THR A 43 3.64 19.80 8.43
C THR A 43 3.55 18.47 9.21
N SER A 44 4.56 18.22 10.04
CA SER A 44 4.50 17.22 11.11
C SER A 44 3.47 17.64 12.14
N SER A 45 2.25 17.19 12.00
CA SER A 45 1.39 16.95 13.15
C SER A 45 1.93 15.68 13.81
N SER A 46 2.74 15.83 14.87
CA SER A 46 3.25 14.71 15.66
C SER A 46 2.08 14.08 16.41
N HIS A 47 1.36 13.22 15.73
CA HIS A 47 0.36 12.36 16.35
C HIS A 47 1.12 11.13 16.87
N THR A 48 1.45 11.11 18.14
CA THR A 48 1.98 9.92 18.81
C THR A 48 0.88 8.87 18.85
N ILE A 49 0.96 7.91 17.91
CA ILE A 49 0.10 6.73 17.90
C ILE A 49 0.44 5.92 19.15
N SER A 50 -0.58 5.53 19.94
CA SER A 50 -0.36 4.67 21.10
C SER A 50 0.12 3.28 20.64
N GLN A 51 0.91 2.61 21.48
CA GLN A 51 1.45 1.29 21.15
C GLN A 51 0.34 0.28 20.81
N ALA A 52 -0.79 0.33 21.52
CA ALA A 52 -1.95 -0.52 21.27
C ALA A 52 -2.62 -0.24 19.89
N GLU A 53 -2.65 1.01 19.46
CA GLU A 53 -3.18 1.37 18.13
C GLU A 53 -2.24 0.92 17.02
N GLN A 54 -0.94 0.94 17.26
CA GLN A 54 0.05 0.48 16.31
C GLN A 54 -0.06 -1.03 16.12
N GLU A 55 -0.17 -1.82 17.19
CA GLU A 55 -0.38 -3.27 17.12
C GLU A 55 -1.66 -3.63 16.36
N GLN A 56 -2.75 -2.89 16.58
CA GLN A 56 -4.01 -3.09 15.84
C GLN A 56 -3.85 -2.79 14.35
N LEU A 57 -3.14 -1.72 14.00
CA LEU A 57 -2.92 -1.36 12.61
C LEU A 57 -2.04 -2.38 11.89
N GLU A 58 -1.00 -2.90 12.54
CA GLU A 58 -0.15 -3.96 12.02
C GLU A 58 -0.91 -5.28 11.81
N ALA A 59 -1.82 -5.63 12.72
CA ALA A 59 -2.69 -6.80 12.57
C ALA A 59 -3.66 -6.66 11.39
N LEU A 60 -4.25 -5.46 11.21
CA LEU A 60 -5.12 -5.16 10.07
C LEU A 60 -4.34 -5.16 8.76
N ASP A 61 -3.14 -4.59 8.73
CA ASP A 61 -2.27 -4.58 7.56
C ASP A 61 -1.87 -6.00 7.13
N SER A 62 -1.49 -6.83 8.08
CA SER A 62 -1.20 -8.25 7.84
C SER A 62 -2.41 -8.99 7.24
N SER A 63 -3.61 -8.72 7.74
CA SER A 63 -4.85 -9.30 7.22
C SER A 63 -5.18 -8.77 5.82
N CYS A 64 -4.94 -7.48 5.57
CA CYS A 64 -5.08 -6.88 4.24
C CYS A 64 -4.13 -7.52 3.24
N ILE A 65 -2.86 -7.70 3.58
CA ILE A 65 -1.85 -8.37 2.75
C ILE A 65 -2.28 -9.81 2.43
N ALA A 66 -2.93 -10.49 3.38
CA ALA A 66 -3.51 -11.82 3.18
C ALA A 66 -4.75 -11.84 2.27
N GLY A 67 -5.21 -10.69 1.78
CA GLY A 67 -6.31 -10.55 0.83
C GLY A 67 -7.67 -10.25 1.45
N ASN A 68 -7.73 -9.92 2.73
CA ASN A 68 -8.98 -9.51 3.37
C ASN A 68 -9.31 -8.06 3.01
N VAL A 69 -10.27 -7.88 2.11
CA VAL A 69 -10.70 -6.55 1.59
C VAL A 69 -11.25 -5.65 2.69
N ASP A 70 -11.98 -6.21 3.66
CA ASP A 70 -12.53 -5.45 4.78
C ASP A 70 -11.41 -4.91 5.69
N ALA A 71 -10.36 -5.70 5.92
CA ALA A 71 -9.17 -5.24 6.64
C ALA A 71 -8.45 -4.12 5.88
N CYS A 72 -8.32 -4.23 4.55
CA CYS A 72 -7.75 -3.16 3.73
C CYS A 72 -8.56 -1.87 3.82
N MET A 73 -9.89 -1.97 3.80
CA MET A 73 -10.78 -0.81 3.99
C MET A 73 -10.63 -0.18 5.38
N GLN A 74 -10.42 -0.99 6.42
CA GLN A 74 -10.18 -0.49 7.77
C GLN A 74 -8.83 0.21 7.90
N VAL A 75 -7.76 -0.33 7.30
CA VAL A 75 -6.44 0.32 7.22
C VAL A 75 -6.57 1.68 6.53
N ALA A 76 -7.17 1.72 5.33
CA ALA A 76 -7.35 2.96 4.58
C ALA A 76 -8.17 4.00 5.36
N GLY A 77 -9.26 3.57 6.01
CA GLY A 77 -10.10 4.43 6.84
C GLY A 77 -9.37 4.94 8.09
N THR A 78 -8.54 4.13 8.71
CA THR A 78 -7.73 4.53 9.87
C THR A 78 -6.71 5.59 9.47
N LEU A 79 -6.01 5.40 8.35
CA LEU A 79 -5.08 6.38 7.79
C LEU A 79 -5.78 7.72 7.50
N TYR A 80 -6.93 7.66 6.84
CA TYR A 80 -7.75 8.84 6.54
C TYR A 80 -8.16 9.59 7.82
N ASN A 81 -8.72 8.89 8.80
CA ASN A 81 -9.20 9.49 10.05
C ASN A 81 -8.07 10.10 10.90
N LYS A 82 -6.85 9.58 10.76
CA LYS A 82 -5.66 10.10 11.43
C LYS A 82 -4.98 11.25 10.65
N GLY A 83 -5.49 11.61 9.48
CA GLY A 83 -4.92 12.68 8.65
C GLY A 83 -3.72 12.26 7.80
N TYR A 84 -3.39 10.98 7.74
CA TYR A 84 -2.38 10.43 6.83
C TYR A 84 -2.96 10.29 5.42
N TYR A 85 -3.34 11.42 4.83
CA TYR A 85 -4.12 11.45 3.60
C TYR A 85 -3.36 10.90 2.39
N THR A 86 -2.05 11.08 2.30
CA THR A 86 -1.24 10.55 1.20
C THR A 86 -1.24 9.02 1.20
N GLU A 87 -1.07 8.42 2.37
CA GLU A 87 -1.09 6.99 2.57
C GLU A 87 -2.51 6.43 2.38
N ALA A 88 -3.51 7.15 2.86
CA ALA A 88 -4.92 6.79 2.65
C ALA A 88 -5.29 6.77 1.17
N VAL A 89 -4.84 7.78 0.39
CA VAL A 89 -5.01 7.80 -1.08
C VAL A 89 -4.43 6.55 -1.71
N ALA A 90 -3.19 6.19 -1.37
CA ALA A 90 -2.54 5.00 -1.93
C ALA A 90 -3.32 3.71 -1.61
N ALA A 91 -3.84 3.59 -0.38
CA ALA A 91 -4.63 2.45 0.05
C ALA A 91 -6.00 2.40 -0.66
N TYR A 92 -6.72 3.52 -0.76
CA TYR A 92 -7.99 3.59 -1.48
C TYR A 92 -7.82 3.40 -2.98
N ASP A 93 -6.74 3.91 -3.58
CA ASP A 93 -6.44 3.67 -5.00
C ASP A 93 -6.22 2.18 -5.27
N ALA A 94 -5.45 1.49 -4.44
CA ALA A 94 -5.25 0.05 -4.59
C ALA A 94 -6.57 -0.73 -4.50
N LEU A 95 -7.45 -0.38 -3.57
CA LEU A 95 -8.78 -0.99 -3.42
C LEU A 95 -9.70 -0.68 -4.61
N CYS A 96 -9.66 0.55 -5.11
CA CYS A 96 -10.46 0.97 -6.25
C CYS A 96 -9.96 0.36 -7.56
N SER A 97 -8.65 0.50 -7.86
CA SER A 97 -8.08 0.15 -9.16
C SER A 97 -7.92 -1.37 -9.34
N LYS A 98 -7.47 -2.09 -8.30
CA LYS A 98 -7.18 -3.52 -8.37
C LYS A 98 -8.38 -4.39 -8.00
N LEU A 99 -9.14 -3.99 -6.98
CA LEU A 99 -10.25 -4.78 -6.44
C LEU A 99 -11.62 -4.25 -6.87
N GLN A 100 -11.67 -3.13 -7.60
CA GLN A 100 -12.90 -2.47 -8.07
C GLN A 100 -13.90 -2.25 -6.93
N HIS A 101 -13.40 -1.98 -5.72
CA HIS A 101 -14.22 -1.79 -4.53
C HIS A 101 -14.90 -0.42 -4.57
N LEU A 102 -16.20 -0.41 -4.90
CA LEU A 102 -16.96 0.81 -5.17
C LEU A 102 -16.81 1.87 -4.08
N LYS A 103 -16.97 1.49 -2.80
CA LYS A 103 -16.87 2.45 -1.69
C LYS A 103 -15.48 3.10 -1.60
N ALA A 104 -14.40 2.34 -1.88
CA ALA A 104 -13.05 2.88 -1.92
C ALA A 104 -12.89 3.89 -3.07
N CYS A 105 -13.46 3.58 -4.24
CA CYS A 105 -13.44 4.51 -5.38
C CYS A 105 -14.16 5.82 -5.06
N LEU A 106 -15.31 5.76 -4.37
CA LEU A 106 -16.06 6.96 -4.00
C LEU A 106 -15.29 7.85 -3.03
N ILE A 107 -14.65 7.25 -2.01
CA ILE A 107 -13.82 8.00 -1.06
C ILE A 107 -12.61 8.61 -1.78
N LEU A 108 -11.97 7.85 -2.66
CA LEU A 108 -10.85 8.34 -3.46
C LEU A 108 -11.25 9.53 -4.34
N ALA A 109 -12.43 9.47 -4.96
CA ALA A 109 -12.96 10.58 -5.76
C ALA A 109 -13.18 11.84 -4.91
N ASP A 110 -13.75 11.68 -3.72
CA ASP A 110 -13.95 12.79 -2.78
C ASP A 110 -12.58 13.37 -2.35
N MET A 111 -11.56 12.52 -2.11
CA MET A 111 -10.19 12.98 -1.79
C MET A 111 -9.56 13.78 -2.94
N PHE A 112 -9.78 13.39 -4.20
CA PHE A 112 -9.34 14.19 -5.36
C PHE A 112 -10.09 15.51 -5.48
N ASP A 113 -11.41 15.51 -5.20
CA ASP A 113 -12.19 16.75 -5.29
C ASP A 113 -11.84 17.75 -4.20
N ASP A 114 -11.49 17.26 -3.01
CA ASP A 114 -11.09 18.10 -1.88
C ASP A 114 -9.59 18.44 -1.88
N GLY A 115 -8.75 17.65 -2.57
CA GLY A 115 -7.29 17.76 -2.55
C GLY A 115 -6.67 17.19 -1.28
N LEU A 116 -7.27 16.15 -0.70
CA LEU A 116 -6.78 15.49 0.51
C LEU A 116 -5.72 14.44 0.15
N GLY A 117 -4.46 14.73 0.47
CA GLY A 117 -3.32 13.84 0.21
C GLY A 117 -2.89 13.75 -1.27
N VAL A 118 -3.59 14.46 -2.15
CA VAL A 118 -3.32 14.56 -3.60
C VAL A 118 -3.50 15.98 -4.08
N VAL A 119 -2.98 16.26 -5.28
CA VAL A 119 -3.33 17.52 -5.95
C VAL A 119 -4.82 17.51 -6.28
N LYS A 120 -5.52 18.57 -5.86
CA LYS A 120 -6.95 18.74 -6.13
C LYS A 120 -7.25 18.59 -7.61
N SER A 121 -8.19 17.71 -7.95
CA SER A 121 -8.59 17.44 -9.33
C SER A 121 -10.07 17.03 -9.42
N SER A 122 -10.94 18.01 -9.55
CA SER A 122 -12.37 17.74 -9.79
C SER A 122 -12.61 16.99 -11.11
N THR A 123 -11.68 17.05 -12.06
CA THR A 123 -11.76 16.25 -13.30
C THR A 123 -11.60 14.77 -13.00
N THR A 124 -10.55 14.40 -12.26
CA THR A 124 -10.30 13.01 -11.84
C THR A 124 -11.46 12.50 -10.96
N ALA A 125 -11.94 13.31 -10.05
CA ALA A 125 -13.09 12.96 -9.20
C ALA A 125 -14.34 12.64 -10.06
N LYS A 126 -14.65 13.50 -11.03
CA LYS A 126 -15.78 13.29 -11.95
C LYS A 126 -15.64 12.01 -12.79
N GLU A 127 -14.44 11.69 -13.26
CA GLU A 127 -14.19 10.44 -14.00
C GLU A 127 -14.47 9.19 -13.15
N ILE A 128 -14.10 9.23 -11.87
CA ILE A 128 -14.36 8.13 -10.94
C ILE A 128 -15.87 8.04 -10.65
N TRP A 129 -16.53 9.16 -10.33
CA TRP A 129 -17.97 9.19 -10.11
C TRP A 129 -18.75 8.75 -11.35
N GLN A 130 -18.28 9.11 -12.55
CA GLN A 130 -18.89 8.69 -13.82
C GLN A 130 -18.88 7.17 -13.97
N LYS A 131 -17.75 6.53 -13.68
CA LYS A 131 -17.65 5.06 -13.69
C LYS A 131 -18.57 4.42 -12.65
N ALA A 132 -18.64 4.99 -11.45
CA ALA A 132 -19.52 4.52 -10.39
C ALA A 132 -21.00 4.67 -10.79
N CYS A 133 -21.38 5.79 -11.40
CA CYS A 133 -22.72 6.03 -11.93
C CYS A 133 -23.11 5.01 -12.99
N TYR A 134 -22.23 4.70 -13.94
CA TYR A 134 -22.48 3.66 -14.96
C TYR A 134 -22.66 2.26 -14.34
N ASN A 135 -22.02 2.02 -13.21
CA ASN A 135 -22.18 0.79 -12.43
C ASN A 135 -23.41 0.80 -11.50
N GLY A 136 -24.26 1.82 -11.61
CA GLY A 136 -25.55 1.90 -10.93
C GLY A 136 -25.57 2.69 -9.62
N ASP A 137 -24.47 3.36 -9.25
CA ASP A 137 -24.44 4.22 -8.07
C ASP A 137 -25.12 5.55 -8.34
N LYS A 138 -26.34 5.70 -7.81
CA LYS A 138 -27.20 6.88 -8.05
C LYS A 138 -26.63 8.17 -7.44
N ASP A 139 -25.87 8.07 -6.36
CA ASP A 139 -25.33 9.25 -5.68
C ASP A 139 -24.16 9.82 -6.47
N SER A 140 -23.33 8.98 -7.08
CA SER A 140 -22.31 9.43 -8.04
C SER A 140 -22.90 10.13 -9.26
N CYS A 141 -24.06 9.68 -9.76
CA CYS A 141 -24.75 10.36 -10.86
C CYS A 141 -25.18 11.80 -10.49
N LYS A 142 -25.47 12.05 -9.22
CA LYS A 142 -25.81 13.40 -8.74
C LYS A 142 -24.59 14.32 -8.62
N LYS A 143 -23.44 13.76 -8.24
CA LYS A 143 -22.16 14.50 -8.08
C LYS A 143 -21.58 14.99 -9.42
N MET A 144 -22.02 14.44 -10.55
CA MET A 144 -21.58 14.84 -11.88
C MET A 144 -22.30 16.07 -12.45
N LYS A 145 -23.40 16.50 -11.84
CA LYS A 145 -24.17 17.69 -12.26
C LYS A 145 -23.53 18.95 -11.71
#